data_dbc7ea2dac8a6422b3b88019b73fc9cf
#
_entry.id   dbc7ea2dac8a6422b3b88019b73fc9cf
#
_cell.length_a   1.000
_cell.length_b   1.000
_cell.length_c   1.000
_cell.angle_alpha   90.00
_cell.angle_beta   90.00
_cell.angle_gamma   90.00
#
_symmetry.space_group_name_H-M   'P 1'
#
loop_
_entity.id
_entity.type
_entity.pdbx_description
1 polymer ?
#
loop_
_entity_poly.entity_id
_entity_poly.type
_entity_poly.pdbx_seq_one_letter_code
_entity_poly.pdbx_strand_id
1 'polypeptide(L)'
;PKISLETRPAIMYDTIIIGAGMSGLAAGIRLAHYDQKVCILERHYTIGGLNSFYRMNGRDYDVGLHAVTNFTEKGAKKGPLARILRQLRFKWEDFALVEQCGSRIAFPNANLRFSNDFELLRSEVAASFPRQVDAFDQLVARIDDYDDLDQENFSLSSREIVGSLISDPVLVEMIFCPLMWYGNAREHDMDWGQF
;
A
#
# COMPACT_ATOMS: atom_id res chain seq x y z
N PRO A 1 -53.02 14.10 22.14
CA PRO A 1 -51.88 14.99 22.03
C PRO A 1 -51.32 14.86 20.62
N LYS A 2 -51.49 15.96 19.83
CA LYS A 2 -50.87 16.06 18.50
C LYS A 2 -49.38 16.30 18.73
N ILE A 3 -48.57 15.33 18.37
CA ILE A 3 -47.10 15.53 18.29
C ILE A 3 -46.91 16.48 17.10
N SER A 4 -46.57 17.73 17.37
CA SER A 4 -46.11 18.67 16.36
C SER A 4 -44.71 18.17 15.95
N LEU A 5 -44.61 17.59 14.77
CA LEU A 5 -43.32 17.39 14.11
C LEU A 5 -42.77 18.78 13.76
N GLU A 6 -41.97 19.34 14.65
CA GLU A 6 -41.11 20.47 14.28
C GLU A 6 -40.21 19.97 13.14
N THR A 7 -40.50 20.45 11.94
CA THR A 7 -39.66 20.20 10.78
C THR A 7 -38.32 20.88 11.01
N ARG A 8 -37.30 20.09 11.44
CA ARG A 8 -35.93 20.59 11.43
C ARG A 8 -35.61 21.05 10.01
N PRO A 9 -34.99 22.22 9.84
CA PRO A 9 -34.57 22.64 8.50
C PRO A 9 -33.75 21.53 7.84
N ALA A 10 -34.10 21.19 6.62
CA ALA A 10 -33.36 20.17 5.85
C ALA A 10 -31.91 20.63 5.69
N ILE A 11 -30.99 19.83 6.16
CA ILE A 11 -29.57 20.08 5.92
C ILE A 11 -29.31 19.80 4.43
N MET A 12 -28.98 20.85 3.69
CA MET A 12 -28.57 20.72 2.29
C MET A 12 -27.07 20.47 2.21
N TYR A 13 -26.69 19.46 1.49
CA TYR A 13 -25.29 19.13 1.17
C TYR A 13 -25.01 19.47 -0.29
N ASP A 14 -23.82 19.99 -0.57
CA ASP A 14 -23.35 20.27 -1.93
C ASP A 14 -22.89 18.97 -2.61
N THR A 15 -22.34 18.05 -1.82
CA THR A 15 -21.78 16.77 -2.33
C THR A 15 -22.12 15.64 -1.36
N ILE A 16 -22.50 14.49 -1.92
CA ILE A 16 -22.65 13.23 -1.20
C ILE A 16 -21.60 12.25 -1.73
N ILE A 17 -20.81 11.68 -0.83
CA ILE A 17 -19.79 10.65 -1.13
C ILE A 17 -20.28 9.33 -0.54
N ILE A 18 -20.27 8.27 -1.34
CA ILE A 18 -20.65 6.93 -0.91
C ILE A 18 -19.36 6.13 -0.65
N GLY A 19 -19.15 5.78 0.61
CA GLY A 19 -17.98 5.06 1.11
C GLY A 19 -16.98 5.96 1.82
N ALA A 20 -16.63 5.60 3.06
CA ALA A 20 -15.63 6.27 3.89
C ALA A 20 -14.30 5.50 3.92
N GLY A 21 -13.89 4.91 2.80
CA GLY A 21 -12.52 4.44 2.57
C GLY A 21 -11.57 5.61 2.33
N MET A 22 -10.28 5.35 2.18
CA MET A 22 -9.25 6.39 2.04
C MET A 22 -9.56 7.39 0.91
N SER A 23 -10.03 6.92 -0.25
CA SER A 23 -10.38 7.78 -1.38
C SER A 23 -11.57 8.69 -1.08
N GLY A 24 -12.64 8.15 -0.46
CA GLY A 24 -13.83 8.93 -0.09
C GLY A 24 -13.51 9.96 0.98
N LEU A 25 -12.71 9.60 1.98
CA LEU A 25 -12.25 10.52 3.02
C LEU A 25 -11.37 11.64 2.43
N ALA A 26 -10.41 11.30 1.57
CA ALA A 26 -9.54 12.28 0.92
C ALA A 26 -10.32 13.24 0.03
N ALA A 27 -11.29 12.73 -0.75
CA ALA A 27 -12.17 13.55 -1.57
C ALA A 27 -13.01 14.51 -0.70
N GLY A 28 -13.59 13.98 0.38
CA GLY A 28 -14.40 14.80 1.32
C GLY A 28 -13.59 15.91 1.98
N ILE A 29 -12.39 15.62 2.44
CA ILE A 29 -11.47 16.62 3.01
C ILE A 29 -11.13 17.69 1.96
N ARG A 30 -10.81 17.28 0.73
CA ARG A 30 -10.50 18.22 -0.35
C ARG A 30 -11.67 19.15 -0.67
N LEU A 31 -12.88 18.62 -0.81
CA LEU A 31 -14.07 19.41 -1.08
C LEU A 31 -14.40 20.37 0.07
N ALA A 32 -14.27 19.91 1.32
CA ALA A 32 -14.47 20.75 2.49
C ALA A 32 -13.45 21.91 2.56
N HIS A 33 -12.23 21.74 2.03
CA HIS A 33 -11.26 22.84 1.90
C HIS A 33 -11.68 23.93 0.92
N TYR A 34 -12.68 23.67 0.08
CA TYR A 34 -13.32 24.63 -0.84
C TYR A 34 -14.72 25.03 -0.37
N ASP A 35 -14.95 24.98 0.95
CA ASP A 35 -16.18 25.41 1.62
C ASP A 35 -17.43 24.63 1.19
N GLN A 36 -17.27 23.44 0.57
CA GLN A 36 -18.41 22.59 0.25
C GLN A 36 -18.91 21.84 1.49
N LYS A 37 -20.22 21.78 1.65
CA LYS A 37 -20.88 20.93 2.65
C LYS A 37 -20.92 19.50 2.13
N VAL A 38 -20.09 18.65 2.69
CA VAL A 38 -19.93 17.27 2.25
C VAL A 38 -20.61 16.32 3.23
N CYS A 39 -21.37 15.35 2.71
CA CYS A 39 -21.88 14.21 3.45
C CYS A 39 -21.19 12.94 2.96
N ILE A 40 -20.59 12.17 3.87
CA ILE A 40 -20.02 10.87 3.55
C ILE A 40 -20.92 9.79 4.16
N LEU A 41 -21.40 8.88 3.32
CA LEU A 41 -22.24 7.75 3.72
C LEU A 41 -21.38 6.49 3.76
N GLU A 42 -21.31 5.86 4.93
CA GLU A 42 -20.61 4.58 5.13
C GLU A 42 -21.60 3.53 5.63
N ARG A 43 -21.53 2.33 5.02
CA ARG A 43 -22.40 1.22 5.40
C ARG A 43 -21.83 0.41 6.56
N HIS A 44 -20.49 0.37 6.68
CA HIS A 44 -19.83 -0.35 7.75
C HIS A 44 -19.89 0.44 9.07
N TYR A 45 -19.76 -0.23 10.20
CA TYR A 45 -19.77 0.41 11.51
C TYR A 45 -18.50 1.23 11.82
N THR A 46 -17.40 0.99 11.08
CA THR A 46 -16.16 1.76 11.15
C THR A 46 -15.84 2.40 9.79
N ILE A 47 -15.19 3.56 9.82
CA ILE A 47 -14.63 4.21 8.64
C ILE A 47 -13.22 3.66 8.36
N GLY A 48 -12.68 3.95 7.16
CA GLY A 48 -11.32 3.58 6.76
C GLY A 48 -11.25 2.54 5.64
N GLY A 49 -12.32 1.79 5.40
CA GLY A 49 -12.34 0.73 4.37
C GLY A 49 -11.32 -0.36 4.69
N LEU A 50 -10.40 -0.67 3.79
CA LEU A 50 -9.32 -1.63 4.02
C LEU A 50 -8.28 -1.17 5.05
N ASN A 51 -8.26 0.11 5.41
CA ASN A 51 -7.41 0.66 6.48
C ASN A 51 -8.17 0.78 7.81
N SER A 52 -9.23 0.01 7.99
CA SER A 52 -9.97 -0.08 9.25
C SER A 52 -9.48 -1.26 10.10
N PHE A 53 -10.12 -1.45 11.23
CA PHE A 53 -9.84 -2.57 12.12
C PHE A 53 -11.13 -3.27 12.53
N TYR A 54 -11.01 -4.49 13.04
CA TYR A 54 -12.09 -5.21 13.69
C TYR A 54 -11.66 -5.70 15.06
N ARG A 55 -12.63 -5.93 15.94
CA ARG A 55 -12.38 -6.43 17.29
C ARG A 55 -12.87 -7.86 17.45
N MET A 56 -11.99 -8.72 17.95
CA MET A 56 -12.32 -10.12 18.25
C MET A 56 -11.62 -10.55 19.55
N ASN A 57 -12.38 -11.14 20.46
CA ASN A 57 -11.88 -11.63 21.77
C ASN A 57 -11.13 -10.56 22.58
N GLY A 58 -11.60 -9.31 22.53
CA GLY A 58 -11.01 -8.19 23.26
C GLY A 58 -9.71 -7.63 22.66
N ARG A 59 -9.32 -8.06 21.46
CA ARG A 59 -8.16 -7.57 20.71
C ARG A 59 -8.61 -6.87 19.44
N ASP A 60 -7.89 -5.85 19.04
CA ASP A 60 -8.06 -5.16 17.77
C ASP A 60 -7.12 -5.79 16.75
N TYR A 61 -7.64 -6.01 15.54
CA TYR A 61 -6.94 -6.57 14.40
C TYR A 61 -7.11 -5.64 13.20
N ASP A 62 -6.04 -5.37 12.49
CA ASP A 62 -6.09 -4.59 11.27
C ASP A 62 -6.71 -5.40 10.13
N VAL A 63 -7.46 -4.73 9.26
CA VAL A 63 -8.10 -5.35 8.10
C VAL A 63 -7.11 -5.52 6.96
N GLY A 64 -6.23 -4.55 6.76
CA GLY A 64 -5.25 -4.53 5.69
C GLY A 64 -3.81 -4.29 6.17
N LEU A 65 -2.89 -4.20 5.22
CA LEU A 65 -1.51 -3.81 5.50
C LEU A 65 -1.44 -2.33 5.89
N HIS A 66 -0.71 -2.04 6.96
CA HIS A 66 -0.46 -0.69 7.44
C HIS A 66 0.97 -0.21 7.14
N ALA A 67 1.63 -0.84 6.16
CA ALA A 67 2.90 -0.37 5.63
C ALA A 67 2.68 0.83 4.71
N VAL A 68 3.43 1.91 4.94
CA VAL A 68 3.43 3.07 4.04
C VAL A 68 4.44 2.82 2.93
N THR A 69 3.94 2.57 1.73
CA THR A 69 4.74 2.59 0.51
C THR A 69 4.95 4.03 0.03
N ASN A 70 5.91 4.26 -0.84
CA ASN A 70 6.25 5.62 -1.31
C ASN A 70 6.56 6.57 -0.14
N PHE A 71 7.25 6.05 0.86
CA PHE A 71 7.67 6.81 2.02
C PHE A 71 8.48 8.04 1.60
N THR A 72 8.33 9.08 2.38
CA THR A 72 9.05 10.36 2.18
C THR A 72 9.49 10.84 3.55
N GLU A 73 10.73 11.24 3.70
CA GLU A 73 11.24 11.76 4.96
C GLU A 73 10.55 13.07 5.37
N LYS A 74 10.57 13.34 6.67
CA LYS A 74 10.05 14.58 7.23
C LYS A 74 10.72 15.79 6.58
N GLY A 75 9.89 16.72 6.09
CA GLY A 75 10.35 17.95 5.46
C GLY A 75 10.64 17.82 3.96
N ALA A 76 10.55 16.65 3.36
CA ALA A 76 10.65 16.49 1.92
C ALA A 76 9.50 17.23 1.19
N LYS A 77 9.84 17.92 0.11
CA LYS A 77 8.89 18.70 -0.68
C LYS A 77 8.38 17.96 -1.91
N LYS A 78 9.04 16.86 -2.28
CA LYS A 78 8.75 16.03 -3.45
C LYS A 78 8.34 14.62 -3.02
N GLY A 79 7.74 13.87 -3.93
CA GLY A 79 7.27 12.51 -3.71
C GLY A 79 5.75 12.43 -3.47
N PRO A 80 5.16 11.22 -3.65
CA PRO A 80 3.73 11.00 -3.55
C PRO A 80 3.16 11.36 -2.18
N LEU A 81 3.77 10.87 -1.10
CA LEU A 81 3.32 11.12 0.28
C LEU A 81 3.39 12.62 0.62
N ALA A 82 4.51 13.29 0.31
CA ALA A 82 4.64 14.74 0.54
C ALA A 82 3.57 15.55 -0.20
N ARG A 83 3.19 15.11 -1.41
CA ARG A 83 2.12 15.73 -2.20
C ARG A 83 0.75 15.55 -1.54
N ILE A 84 0.43 14.33 -1.10
CA ILE A 84 -0.84 14.01 -0.43
C ILE A 84 -0.97 14.80 0.87
N LEU A 85 0.06 14.77 1.73
CA LEU A 85 0.08 15.55 2.98
C LEU A 85 -0.25 17.03 2.73
N ARG A 86 0.43 17.65 1.77
CA ARG A 86 0.20 19.04 1.42
C ARG A 86 -1.22 19.28 0.87
N GLN A 87 -1.74 18.40 0.03
CA GLN A 87 -3.08 18.53 -0.55
C GLN A 87 -4.19 18.38 0.48
N LEU A 88 -3.99 17.50 1.47
CA LEU A 88 -4.94 17.26 2.56
C LEU A 88 -4.68 18.15 3.77
N ARG A 89 -3.63 18.99 3.73
CA ARG A 89 -3.20 19.88 4.83
C ARG A 89 -2.87 19.14 6.12
N PHE A 90 -2.38 17.91 6.00
CA PHE A 90 -1.85 17.15 7.12
C PHE A 90 -0.39 17.49 7.39
N LYS A 91 -0.02 17.40 8.65
CA LYS A 91 1.37 17.43 9.08
C LYS A 91 1.95 16.02 9.05
N TRP A 92 3.25 15.93 8.94
CA TRP A 92 3.95 14.64 9.00
C TRP A 92 3.61 13.86 10.28
N GLU A 93 3.56 14.56 11.40
CA GLU A 93 3.32 14.01 12.73
C GLU A 93 1.90 13.42 12.90
N ASP A 94 0.95 13.84 12.08
CA ASP A 94 -0.42 13.33 12.14
C ASP A 94 -0.50 11.83 11.72
N PHE A 95 0.52 11.34 10.99
CA PHE A 95 0.60 9.93 10.58
C PHE A 95 1.16 9.00 11.65
N ALA A 96 1.84 9.52 12.68
CA ALA A 96 2.46 8.73 13.74
C ALA A 96 3.27 7.53 13.21
N LEU A 97 4.01 7.73 12.11
CA LEU A 97 4.79 6.68 11.45
C LEU A 97 5.88 6.16 12.37
N VAL A 98 6.04 4.84 12.39
CA VAL A 98 7.07 4.13 13.12
C VAL A 98 7.90 3.33 12.12
N GLU A 99 9.22 3.31 12.32
CA GLU A 99 10.11 2.54 11.47
C GLU A 99 9.82 1.03 11.60
N GLN A 100 9.87 0.34 10.48
CA GLN A 100 9.73 -1.11 10.46
C GLN A 100 10.94 -1.77 11.10
N CYS A 101 10.72 -2.61 12.11
CA CYS A 101 11.80 -3.37 12.74
C CYS A 101 12.36 -4.47 11.84
N GLY A 102 11.53 -5.04 10.96
CA GLY A 102 11.90 -6.07 10.00
C GLY A 102 10.77 -7.05 9.72
N SER A 103 10.89 -7.75 8.60
CA SER A 103 9.99 -8.81 8.15
C SER A 103 10.78 -10.04 7.76
N ARG A 104 10.09 -11.16 7.64
CA ARG A 104 10.68 -12.43 7.22
C ARG A 104 9.75 -13.18 6.27
N ILE A 105 10.31 -13.65 5.18
CA ILE A 105 9.70 -14.64 4.30
C ILE A 105 10.25 -16.00 4.72
N ALA A 106 9.39 -16.90 5.21
CA ALA A 106 9.78 -18.20 5.73
C ALA A 106 9.23 -19.33 4.84
N PHE A 107 10.13 -20.10 4.25
CA PHE A 107 9.86 -21.34 3.53
C PHE A 107 10.47 -22.52 4.29
N PRO A 108 10.08 -23.77 4.00
CA PRO A 108 10.57 -24.93 4.76
C PRO A 108 12.09 -25.02 4.87
N ASN A 109 12.82 -24.68 3.81
CA ASN A 109 14.27 -24.82 3.72
C ASN A 109 15.03 -23.52 3.51
N ALA A 110 14.36 -22.37 3.51
CA ALA A 110 14.96 -21.07 3.29
C ALA A 110 14.22 -19.96 4.04
N ASN A 111 14.94 -18.96 4.49
CA ASN A 111 14.37 -17.77 5.12
C ASN A 111 15.07 -16.55 4.55
N LEU A 112 14.30 -15.49 4.27
CA LEU A 112 14.82 -14.18 3.88
C LEU A 112 14.27 -13.13 4.85
N ARG A 113 15.15 -12.45 5.55
CA ARG A 113 14.80 -11.27 6.34
C ARG A 113 14.91 -10.03 5.47
N PHE A 114 14.07 -9.06 5.72
CA PHE A 114 14.15 -7.76 5.07
C PHE A 114 13.63 -6.66 5.98
N SER A 115 14.10 -5.46 5.74
CA SER A 115 13.69 -4.23 6.40
C SER A 115 13.78 -3.09 5.39
N ASN A 116 13.79 -1.83 5.87
CA ASN A 116 14.10 -0.67 5.03
C ASN A 116 15.57 -0.64 4.56
N ASP A 117 16.43 -1.46 5.16
CA ASP A 117 17.80 -1.66 4.71
C ASP A 117 17.84 -2.76 3.64
N PHE A 118 18.04 -2.37 2.39
CA PHE A 118 18.14 -3.29 1.26
C PHE A 118 19.31 -4.27 1.38
N GLU A 119 20.44 -3.84 1.96
CA GLU A 119 21.62 -4.72 2.11
C GLU A 119 21.33 -5.93 3.01
N LEU A 120 20.39 -5.81 3.94
CA LEU A 120 19.91 -6.96 4.71
C LEU A 120 19.31 -8.02 3.78
N LEU A 121 18.38 -7.68 2.91
CA LEU A 121 17.76 -8.62 1.97
C LEU A 121 18.80 -9.23 1.02
N ARG A 122 19.68 -8.40 0.45
CA ARG A 122 20.75 -8.84 -0.44
C ARG A 122 21.67 -9.84 0.25
N SER A 123 22.08 -9.59 1.50
CA SER A 123 22.91 -10.50 2.29
C SER A 123 22.22 -11.84 2.61
N GLU A 124 20.91 -11.82 2.86
CA GLU A 124 20.11 -13.03 3.09
C GLU A 124 19.98 -13.88 1.81
N VAL A 125 19.83 -13.22 0.65
CA VAL A 125 19.88 -13.91 -0.66
C VAL A 125 21.26 -14.51 -0.89
N ALA A 126 22.33 -13.78 -0.60
CA ALA A 126 23.70 -14.30 -0.74
C ALA A 126 23.97 -15.51 0.17
N ALA A 127 23.45 -15.51 1.38
CA ALA A 127 23.60 -16.61 2.32
C ALA A 127 22.78 -17.86 1.92
N SER A 128 21.53 -17.67 1.48
CA SER A 128 20.61 -18.78 1.19
C SER A 128 20.70 -19.27 -0.26
N PHE A 129 21.04 -18.39 -1.20
CA PHE A 129 21.08 -18.63 -2.64
C PHE A 129 22.37 -18.08 -3.29
N PRO A 130 23.57 -18.49 -2.87
CA PRO A 130 24.83 -17.86 -3.27
C PRO A 130 25.08 -17.85 -4.79
N ARG A 131 24.47 -18.78 -5.54
CA ARG A 131 24.57 -18.84 -7.01
C ARG A 131 23.58 -17.90 -7.74
N GLN A 132 22.68 -17.24 -7.01
CA GLN A 132 21.66 -16.37 -7.58
C GLN A 132 21.92 -14.89 -7.30
N VAL A 133 23.01 -14.53 -6.62
CA VAL A 133 23.29 -13.13 -6.20
C VAL A 133 23.39 -12.21 -7.40
N ASP A 134 24.16 -12.58 -8.41
CA ASP A 134 24.32 -11.75 -9.62
C ASP A 134 22.99 -11.59 -10.37
N ALA A 135 22.18 -12.64 -10.42
CA ALA A 135 20.84 -12.60 -11.02
C ALA A 135 19.87 -11.71 -10.21
N PHE A 136 19.98 -11.77 -8.90
CA PHE A 136 19.19 -10.90 -8.00
C PHE A 136 19.60 -9.43 -8.16
N ASP A 137 20.89 -9.12 -8.23
CA ASP A 137 21.40 -7.77 -8.48
C ASP A 137 20.95 -7.25 -9.85
N GLN A 138 20.88 -8.10 -10.89
CA GLN A 138 20.33 -7.74 -12.20
C GLN A 138 18.82 -7.46 -12.13
N LEU A 139 18.08 -8.22 -11.34
CA LEU A 139 16.65 -7.95 -11.13
C LEU A 139 16.45 -6.58 -10.47
N VAL A 140 17.23 -6.26 -9.44
CA VAL A 140 17.18 -4.95 -8.77
C VAL A 140 17.50 -3.83 -9.75
N ALA A 141 18.57 -3.96 -10.53
CA ALA A 141 18.91 -2.96 -11.54
C ALA A 141 17.78 -2.75 -12.57
N ARG A 142 17.09 -3.84 -12.97
CA ARG A 142 15.96 -3.74 -13.89
C ARG A 142 14.73 -3.07 -13.26
N ILE A 143 14.55 -3.20 -11.93
CA ILE A 143 13.50 -2.46 -11.19
C ILE A 143 13.85 -0.97 -11.14
N ASP A 144 15.11 -0.64 -10.85
CA ASP A 144 15.57 0.75 -10.77
C ASP A 144 15.50 1.48 -12.12
N ASP A 145 15.70 0.76 -13.23
CA ASP A 145 15.60 1.28 -14.59
C ASP A 145 14.15 1.33 -15.13
N TYR A 146 13.15 0.98 -14.32
CA TYR A 146 11.76 0.96 -14.77
C TYR A 146 11.25 2.37 -15.10
N ASP A 147 10.72 2.52 -16.33
CA ASP A 147 10.04 3.74 -16.79
C ASP A 147 8.53 3.47 -16.88
N ASP A 148 7.75 4.18 -16.07
CA ASP A 148 6.29 4.10 -16.04
C ASP A 148 5.60 4.76 -17.25
N LEU A 149 6.34 5.48 -18.07
CA LEU A 149 5.86 6.09 -19.32
C LEU A 149 6.18 5.24 -20.56
N ASP A 150 7.03 4.24 -20.44
CA ASP A 150 7.35 3.32 -21.53
C ASP A 150 6.22 2.31 -21.76
N GLN A 151 5.60 2.40 -22.94
CA GLN A 151 4.50 1.52 -23.33
C GLN A 151 4.91 0.03 -23.43
N GLU A 152 6.19 -0.26 -23.67
CA GLU A 152 6.70 -1.63 -23.71
C GLU A 152 6.64 -2.32 -22.33
N ASN A 153 6.60 -1.54 -21.27
CA ASN A 153 6.46 -2.05 -19.90
C ASN A 153 5.01 -2.43 -19.51
N PHE A 154 4.02 -2.02 -20.31
CA PHE A 154 2.63 -2.30 -19.95
C PHE A 154 2.25 -3.76 -20.20
N SER A 155 1.58 -4.34 -19.22
CA SER A 155 1.05 -5.71 -19.28
C SER A 155 2.12 -6.82 -19.34
N LEU A 156 3.36 -6.52 -19.02
CA LEU A 156 4.39 -7.53 -18.88
C LEU A 156 4.16 -8.40 -17.64
N SER A 157 4.48 -9.68 -17.75
CA SER A 157 4.45 -10.62 -16.62
C SER A 157 5.69 -10.43 -15.76
N SER A 158 5.52 -10.09 -14.49
CA SER A 158 6.62 -10.05 -13.55
C SER A 158 7.27 -11.42 -13.37
N ARG A 159 6.46 -12.49 -13.38
CA ARG A 159 6.95 -13.85 -13.22
C ARG A 159 7.83 -14.28 -14.39
N GLU A 160 7.48 -13.91 -15.61
CA GLU A 160 8.34 -14.18 -16.78
C GLU A 160 9.65 -13.42 -16.70
N ILE A 161 9.62 -12.15 -16.30
CA ILE A 161 10.82 -11.32 -16.15
C ILE A 161 11.70 -11.86 -15.03
N VAL A 162 11.17 -12.08 -13.84
CA VAL A 162 11.93 -12.61 -12.70
C VAL A 162 12.48 -14.00 -13.03
N GLY A 163 11.66 -14.89 -13.60
CA GLY A 163 12.09 -16.25 -13.99
C GLY A 163 13.11 -16.30 -15.15
N SER A 164 13.18 -15.24 -15.98
CA SER A 164 14.24 -15.14 -16.99
C SER A 164 15.61 -14.80 -16.41
N LEU A 165 15.65 -14.17 -15.24
CA LEU A 165 16.88 -13.79 -14.54
C LEU A 165 17.24 -14.82 -13.46
N ILE A 166 16.33 -15.14 -12.57
CA ILE A 166 16.51 -16.01 -11.42
C ILE A 166 16.10 -17.43 -11.79
N SER A 167 17.05 -18.35 -11.74
CA SER A 167 16.83 -19.76 -12.12
C SER A 167 16.40 -20.66 -10.95
N ASP A 168 16.55 -20.21 -9.71
CA ASP A 168 16.12 -20.97 -8.54
C ASP A 168 14.64 -20.76 -8.28
N PRO A 169 13.78 -21.81 -8.42
CA PRO A 169 12.34 -21.67 -8.28
C PRO A 169 11.91 -21.31 -6.87
N VAL A 170 12.67 -21.68 -5.83
CA VAL A 170 12.35 -21.34 -4.43
C VAL A 170 12.56 -19.84 -4.22
N LEU A 171 13.65 -19.28 -4.73
CA LEU A 171 13.89 -17.84 -4.64
C LEU A 171 12.84 -17.06 -5.40
N VAL A 172 12.41 -17.51 -6.59
CA VAL A 172 11.30 -16.90 -7.34
C VAL A 172 10.03 -16.84 -6.48
N GLU A 173 9.62 -17.97 -5.89
CA GLU A 173 8.44 -18.02 -5.04
C GLU A 173 8.57 -17.16 -3.78
N MET A 174 9.77 -17.08 -3.19
CA MET A 174 10.02 -16.21 -2.04
C MET A 174 9.93 -14.72 -2.40
N ILE A 175 10.37 -14.33 -3.58
CA ILE A 175 10.24 -12.94 -4.08
C ILE A 175 8.75 -12.59 -4.29
N PHE A 176 7.95 -13.50 -4.83
CA PHE A 176 6.52 -13.29 -5.06
C PHE A 176 5.66 -13.42 -3.79
N CYS A 177 6.14 -14.08 -2.74
CA CYS A 177 5.37 -14.31 -1.51
C CYS A 177 4.78 -13.03 -0.88
N PRO A 178 5.53 -11.93 -0.70
CA PRO A 178 4.96 -10.70 -0.15
C PRO A 178 3.90 -10.05 -1.02
N LEU A 179 3.95 -10.25 -2.33
CA LEU A 179 3.06 -9.60 -3.30
C LEU A 179 1.61 -10.05 -3.16
N MET A 180 1.36 -11.25 -2.60
CA MET A 180 0.02 -11.75 -2.30
C MET A 180 -0.76 -10.81 -1.38
N TRP A 181 -0.08 -10.05 -0.52
CA TRP A 181 -0.69 -9.15 0.46
C TRP A 181 -1.11 -7.81 -0.14
N TYR A 182 -0.57 -7.44 -1.31
CA TYR A 182 -0.85 -6.17 -1.96
C TYR A 182 -2.06 -6.21 -2.90
N GLY A 183 -2.67 -7.37 -3.05
CA GLY A 183 -3.81 -7.60 -3.94
C GLY A 183 -3.41 -7.60 -5.41
N ASN A 184 -3.80 -8.64 -6.13
CA ASN A 184 -3.49 -8.81 -7.53
C ASN A 184 -4.66 -9.49 -8.25
N ALA A 185 -4.93 -9.10 -9.48
CA ALA A 185 -5.96 -9.69 -10.34
C ALA A 185 -5.50 -10.96 -11.05
N ARG A 186 -4.20 -11.25 -11.08
CA ARG A 186 -3.61 -12.44 -11.72
C ARG A 186 -3.21 -13.46 -10.67
N GLU A 187 -3.65 -14.69 -10.83
CA GLU A 187 -3.24 -15.78 -9.96
C GLU A 187 -1.75 -16.12 -10.22
N HIS A 188 -0.95 -16.12 -9.14
CA HIS A 188 0.50 -16.44 -9.15
C HIS A 188 1.38 -15.50 -9.98
N ASP A 189 0.89 -14.37 -10.45
CA ASP A 189 1.66 -13.41 -11.23
C ASP A 189 1.22 -11.98 -10.88
N MET A 190 1.97 -11.00 -11.36
CA MET A 190 1.70 -9.58 -11.20
C MET A 190 2.11 -8.85 -12.48
N ASP A 191 1.48 -7.73 -12.77
CA ASP A 191 1.94 -6.80 -13.79
C ASP A 191 3.29 -6.19 -13.37
N TRP A 192 4.23 -6.08 -14.33
CA TRP A 192 5.58 -5.61 -14.02
C TRP A 192 5.60 -4.21 -13.42
N GLY A 193 4.67 -3.33 -13.84
CA GLY A 193 4.53 -2.00 -13.26
C GLY A 193 3.99 -1.98 -11.84
N GLN A 194 3.40 -3.08 -11.38
CA GLN A 194 2.93 -3.23 -9.98
C GLN A 194 3.96 -3.91 -9.09
N PHE A 195 4.89 -4.69 -9.69
CA PHE A 195 5.95 -5.39 -8.99
C PHE A 195 7.00 -4.41 -8.47
#